data_e96c31ae949ff738016bb7f46bf617ec
#
_entry.id   e96c31ae949ff738016bb7f46bf617ec
#
_cell.length_a   1.000
_cell.length_b   1.000
_cell.length_c   1.000
_cell.angle_alpha   90.00
_cell.angle_beta   90.00
_cell.angle_gamma   90.00
#
_symmetry.space_group_name_H-M   'P 1'
#
loop_
_entity.id
_entity.type
_entity.pdbx_description
1 polymer ?
#
loop_
_entity_poly.entity_id
_entity_poly.type
_entity_poly.pdbx_seq_one_letter_code
_entity_poly.pdbx_strand_id
1 'polypeptide(L)'
;MINTPTNPLAGKHLVFLGSSVTYGSASGGESFADFIGIRNHCRITKEAVSGTTLVDEGSDSYIARLKKLDRNEKADIFVCQLSTNDASLKKPLGCISDSVDMDRFDTKTVVGAVEYIAAYAGAVWDCPVVFYTNPRYESEEYDRMVALLHRIAAKWNITVIDMWNDAVFCALDTAEQAWMADSIHPTRAGYLEWWTPYMELALWALLT
;
A
#
# COMPACT_ATOMS: atom_id res chain seq x y z
N MET A 1 31.95 -19.50 -11.37
CA MET A 1 30.52 -19.34 -11.68
C MET A 1 30.07 -18.12 -10.93
N ILE A 2 29.70 -17.06 -11.63
CA ILE A 2 29.14 -15.84 -11.00
C ILE A 2 27.73 -16.23 -10.59
N ASN A 3 27.47 -16.35 -9.26
CA ASN A 3 26.10 -16.49 -8.76
C ASN A 3 25.33 -15.22 -9.17
N THR A 4 24.51 -15.33 -10.19
CA THR A 4 23.51 -14.28 -10.46
C THR A 4 22.63 -14.21 -9.22
N PRO A 5 22.49 -13.06 -8.56
CA PRO A 5 21.60 -12.96 -7.41
C PRO A 5 20.21 -13.41 -7.84
N THR A 6 19.67 -14.41 -7.16
CA THR A 6 18.32 -14.91 -7.43
C THR A 6 17.33 -13.80 -7.10
N ASN A 7 16.45 -13.47 -8.04
CA ASN A 7 15.38 -12.52 -7.81
C ASN A 7 14.43 -13.09 -6.74
N PRO A 8 14.32 -12.48 -5.53
CA PRO A 8 13.53 -13.04 -4.44
C PRO A 8 12.03 -13.00 -4.69
N LEU A 9 11.55 -12.14 -5.60
CA LEU A 9 10.13 -12.06 -5.99
C LEU A 9 9.74 -13.07 -7.07
N ALA A 10 10.69 -13.70 -7.76
CA ALA A 10 10.37 -14.61 -8.85
C ALA A 10 9.49 -15.78 -8.38
N GLY A 11 8.35 -15.97 -9.07
CA GLY A 11 7.36 -17.00 -8.75
C GLY A 11 6.52 -16.74 -7.50
N LYS A 12 6.71 -15.60 -6.82
CA LYS A 12 5.90 -15.19 -5.66
C LYS A 12 4.52 -14.70 -6.07
N HIS A 13 3.59 -14.69 -5.11
CA HIS A 13 2.29 -14.08 -5.25
C HIS A 13 2.16 -12.87 -4.32
N LEU A 14 1.98 -11.70 -4.90
CA LEU A 14 1.78 -10.44 -4.17
C LEU A 14 0.33 -9.99 -4.31
N VAL A 15 -0.29 -9.66 -3.20
CA VAL A 15 -1.67 -9.14 -3.14
C VAL A 15 -1.61 -7.67 -2.81
N PHE A 16 -2.18 -6.82 -3.67
CA PHE A 16 -2.25 -5.37 -3.48
C PHE A 16 -3.69 -4.94 -3.23
N LEU A 17 -3.89 -4.18 -2.16
CA LEU A 17 -5.15 -3.54 -1.80
C LEU A 17 -5.00 -2.02 -1.81
N GLY A 18 -5.86 -1.31 -2.53
CA GLY A 18 -5.72 0.14 -2.60
C GLY A 18 -6.83 0.87 -3.34
N SER A 19 -6.55 2.13 -3.68
CA SER A 19 -7.45 2.98 -4.46
C SER A 19 -6.81 3.41 -5.79
N SER A 20 -7.02 4.65 -6.21
CA SER A 20 -6.59 5.18 -7.51
C SER A 20 -5.10 5.06 -7.78
N VAL A 21 -4.26 5.21 -6.74
CA VAL A 21 -2.80 5.09 -6.88
C VAL A 21 -2.38 3.63 -7.10
N THR A 22 -2.95 2.69 -6.35
CA THR A 22 -2.70 1.25 -6.59
C THR A 22 -3.29 0.80 -7.93
N TYR A 23 -4.43 1.36 -8.33
CA TYR A 23 -5.07 1.07 -9.62
C TYR A 23 -4.22 1.57 -10.80
N GLY A 24 -3.62 2.75 -10.70
CA GLY A 24 -2.93 3.43 -11.79
C GLY A 24 -3.86 4.35 -12.59
N SER A 25 -4.71 5.14 -11.90
CA SER A 25 -5.78 5.92 -12.55
C SER A 25 -5.26 6.93 -13.58
N ALA A 26 -4.12 7.57 -13.35
CA ALA A 26 -3.47 8.49 -14.29
C ALA A 26 -2.52 7.80 -15.28
N SER A 27 -2.53 6.45 -15.31
CA SER A 27 -1.65 5.61 -16.11
C SER A 27 -2.43 4.53 -16.90
N GLY A 28 -3.71 4.77 -17.19
CA GLY A 28 -4.53 3.82 -17.95
C GLY A 28 -4.81 2.50 -17.23
N GLY A 29 -4.71 2.46 -15.91
CA GLY A 29 -4.93 1.26 -15.10
C GLY A 29 -3.67 0.42 -14.88
N GLU A 30 -2.49 0.86 -15.32
CA GLU A 30 -1.20 0.25 -15.01
C GLU A 30 -0.50 1.02 -13.88
N SER A 31 -0.07 0.31 -12.83
CA SER A 31 0.66 0.90 -11.70
C SER A 31 1.98 0.17 -11.44
N PHE A 32 2.70 0.62 -10.43
CA PHE A 32 3.90 -0.08 -9.97
C PHE A 32 3.66 -1.57 -9.68
N ALA A 33 2.45 -1.96 -9.23
CA ALA A 33 2.12 -3.35 -8.95
C ALA A 33 2.21 -4.21 -10.22
N ASP A 34 1.67 -3.72 -11.34
CA ASP A 34 1.71 -4.42 -12.63
C ASP A 34 3.15 -4.53 -13.16
N PHE A 35 3.91 -3.43 -13.06
CA PHE A 35 5.32 -3.42 -13.49
C PHE A 35 6.19 -4.34 -12.65
N ILE A 36 5.98 -4.42 -11.32
CA ILE A 36 6.64 -5.39 -10.44
C ILE A 36 6.34 -6.82 -10.92
N GLY A 37 5.08 -7.13 -11.22
CA GLY A 37 4.68 -8.43 -11.71
C GLY A 37 5.43 -8.84 -12.97
N ILE A 38 5.45 -7.94 -13.96
CA ILE A 38 6.13 -8.17 -15.25
C ILE A 38 7.64 -8.32 -15.08
N ARG A 39 8.28 -7.38 -14.37
CA ARG A 39 9.75 -7.33 -14.22
C ARG A 39 10.30 -8.50 -13.40
N ASN A 40 9.54 -8.95 -12.41
CA ASN A 40 10.01 -9.98 -11.47
C ASN A 40 9.44 -11.36 -11.76
N HIS A 41 8.59 -11.51 -12.79
CA HIS A 41 7.91 -12.78 -13.08
C HIS A 41 7.16 -13.32 -11.85
N CYS A 42 6.49 -12.44 -11.11
CA CYS A 42 5.66 -12.79 -9.98
C CYS A 42 4.18 -12.59 -10.31
N ARG A 43 3.32 -13.31 -9.60
CA ARG A 43 1.88 -13.18 -9.75
C ARG A 43 1.36 -12.01 -8.93
N ILE A 44 0.44 -11.23 -9.49
CA ILE A 44 -0.17 -10.08 -8.86
C ILE A 44 -1.69 -10.27 -8.77
N THR A 45 -2.23 -10.12 -7.58
CA THR A 45 -3.64 -9.82 -7.36
C THR A 45 -3.76 -8.35 -6.98
N LYS A 46 -4.35 -7.54 -7.85
CA LYS A 46 -4.51 -6.09 -7.65
C LYS A 46 -5.98 -5.76 -7.39
N GLU A 47 -6.36 -5.65 -6.11
CA GLU A 47 -7.68 -5.25 -5.66
C GLU A 47 -7.66 -3.74 -5.38
N ALA A 48 -7.95 -2.94 -6.41
CA ALA A 48 -7.84 -1.49 -6.35
C ALA A 48 -8.99 -0.80 -7.09
N VAL A 49 -9.68 0.11 -6.38
CA VAL A 49 -10.82 0.88 -6.91
C VAL A 49 -10.62 2.36 -6.59
N SER A 50 -10.59 3.21 -7.63
CA SER A 50 -10.39 4.66 -7.48
C SER A 50 -11.47 5.29 -6.61
N GLY A 51 -11.09 6.26 -5.77
CA GLY A 51 -12.02 7.01 -4.92
C GLY A 51 -12.43 6.31 -3.62
N THR A 52 -12.00 5.06 -3.38
CA THR A 52 -12.39 4.29 -2.20
C THR A 52 -11.51 4.58 -0.99
N THR A 53 -12.04 4.29 0.20
CA THR A 53 -11.43 4.61 1.51
C THR A 53 -11.06 3.37 2.31
N LEU A 54 -10.10 3.53 3.22
CA LEU A 54 -9.81 2.56 4.30
C LEU A 54 -11.03 2.39 5.20
N VAL A 55 -11.60 3.53 5.62
CA VAL A 55 -12.79 3.57 6.47
C VAL A 55 -13.92 2.76 5.84
N ASP A 56 -14.51 1.84 6.63
CA ASP A 56 -15.51 0.88 6.18
C ASP A 56 -16.87 1.54 5.93
N GLU A 57 -16.97 2.25 4.82
CA GLU A 57 -18.19 2.90 4.35
C GLU A 57 -18.54 2.40 2.95
N GLY A 58 -19.70 1.77 2.84
CA GLY A 58 -20.16 1.25 1.55
C GLY A 58 -19.59 -0.12 1.17
N SER A 59 -19.97 -0.60 -0.01
CA SER A 59 -19.68 -1.97 -0.49
C SER A 59 -18.31 -2.12 -1.15
N ASP A 60 -17.58 -1.02 -1.34
CA ASP A 60 -16.31 -0.92 -2.04
C ASP A 60 -15.17 -0.32 -1.20
N SER A 61 -15.38 -0.13 0.11
CA SER A 61 -14.31 0.18 1.04
C SER A 61 -13.17 -0.85 0.99
N TYR A 62 -11.97 -0.49 1.42
CA TYR A 62 -10.85 -1.45 1.47
C TYR A 62 -11.23 -2.70 2.27
N ILE A 63 -11.89 -2.54 3.42
CA ILE A 63 -12.34 -3.67 4.25
C ILE A 63 -13.37 -4.53 3.52
N ALA A 64 -14.34 -3.92 2.86
CA ALA A 64 -15.35 -4.67 2.10
C ALA A 64 -14.74 -5.49 0.97
N ARG A 65 -13.72 -4.96 0.29
CA ARG A 65 -13.01 -5.65 -0.80
C ARG A 65 -12.01 -6.68 -0.27
N LEU A 66 -11.30 -6.38 0.82
CA LEU A 66 -10.44 -7.33 1.51
C LEU A 66 -11.17 -8.64 1.83
N LYS A 67 -12.41 -8.55 2.34
CA LYS A 67 -13.25 -9.70 2.68
C LYS A 67 -13.69 -10.54 1.47
N LYS A 68 -13.59 -10.01 0.26
CA LYS A 68 -13.92 -10.70 -1.01
C LYS A 68 -12.73 -11.42 -1.63
N LEU A 69 -11.50 -11.11 -1.19
CA LEU A 69 -10.30 -11.81 -1.65
C LEU A 69 -10.35 -13.29 -1.27
N ASP A 70 -9.81 -14.15 -2.11
CA ASP A 70 -9.79 -15.59 -1.84
C ASP A 70 -8.85 -15.89 -0.66
N ARG A 71 -9.44 -16.35 0.42
CA ARG A 71 -8.74 -16.69 1.67
C ARG A 71 -7.90 -17.98 1.57
N ASN A 72 -8.20 -18.82 0.59
CA ASN A 72 -7.51 -20.10 0.38
C ASN A 72 -6.32 -19.94 -0.57
N GLU A 73 -6.24 -18.84 -1.28
CA GLU A 73 -5.12 -18.56 -2.18
C GLU A 73 -3.93 -18.03 -1.37
N LYS A 74 -2.79 -18.73 -1.47
CA LYS A 74 -1.58 -18.31 -0.77
C LYS A 74 -1.09 -16.96 -1.29
N ALA A 75 -0.83 -16.01 -0.39
CA ALA A 75 -0.05 -14.82 -0.65
C ALA A 75 1.35 -14.95 -0.04
N ASP A 76 2.37 -14.46 -0.72
CA ASP A 76 3.73 -14.38 -0.18
C ASP A 76 4.01 -13.00 0.45
N ILE A 77 3.31 -11.95 -0.02
CA ILE A 77 3.33 -10.60 0.57
C ILE A 77 1.95 -9.96 0.35
N PHE A 78 1.41 -9.31 1.39
CA PHE A 78 0.23 -8.47 1.28
C PHE A 78 0.63 -6.99 1.39
N VAL A 79 0.21 -6.16 0.43
CA VAL A 79 0.58 -4.74 0.33
C VAL A 79 -0.68 -3.88 0.30
N CYS A 80 -0.80 -2.93 1.22
CA CYS A 80 -1.94 -2.03 1.33
C CYS A 80 -1.53 -0.57 1.19
N GLN A 81 -2.30 0.18 0.42
CA GLN A 81 -2.14 1.63 0.33
C GLN A 81 -2.67 2.32 1.58
N LEU A 82 -1.90 3.25 2.18
CA LEU A 82 -2.48 4.25 3.06
C LEU A 82 -3.29 5.22 2.20
N SER A 83 -4.60 5.22 2.36
CA SER A 83 -5.51 5.89 1.42
C SER A 83 -5.41 7.41 1.48
N THR A 84 -5.18 8.04 0.34
CA THR A 84 -5.23 9.50 0.18
C THR A 84 -6.66 10.04 0.23
N ASN A 85 -7.65 9.20 -0.10
CA ASN A 85 -9.07 9.60 -0.07
C ASN A 85 -9.56 9.82 1.36
N ASP A 86 -9.10 9.03 2.33
CA ASP A 86 -9.43 9.23 3.73
C ASP A 86 -8.98 10.60 4.24
N ALA A 87 -7.77 11.02 3.84
CA ALA A 87 -7.25 12.36 4.14
C ALA A 87 -8.07 13.46 3.45
N SER A 88 -8.30 13.35 2.14
CA SER A 88 -9.04 14.35 1.35
C SER A 88 -10.48 14.52 1.83
N LEU A 89 -11.12 13.44 2.26
CA LEU A 89 -12.48 13.43 2.81
C LEU A 89 -12.53 13.70 4.31
N LYS A 90 -11.38 13.94 4.96
CA LYS A 90 -11.24 14.17 6.40
C LYS A 90 -11.96 13.12 7.24
N LYS A 91 -11.74 11.85 6.92
CA LYS A 91 -12.33 10.73 7.66
C LYS A 91 -11.83 10.71 9.11
N PRO A 92 -12.67 10.26 10.07
CA PRO A 92 -12.27 10.17 11.46
C PRO A 92 -10.98 9.37 11.62
N LEU A 93 -9.97 9.93 12.29
CA LEU A 93 -8.69 9.24 12.50
C LEU A 93 -8.84 8.06 13.48
N GLY A 94 -9.58 8.23 14.57
CA GLY A 94 -9.72 7.22 15.62
C GLY A 94 -8.50 7.11 16.52
N CYS A 95 -8.49 6.04 17.33
CA CYS A 95 -7.42 5.74 18.28
C CYS A 95 -6.94 4.30 18.10
N ILE A 96 -5.65 4.04 18.36
CA ILE A 96 -5.09 2.69 18.36
C ILE A 96 -5.73 1.92 19.51
N SER A 97 -6.26 0.74 19.21
CA SER A 97 -6.89 -0.14 20.20
C SER A 97 -5.85 -0.78 21.12
N ASP A 98 -6.21 -1.02 22.37
CA ASP A 98 -5.40 -1.84 23.28
C ASP A 98 -5.59 -3.35 23.02
N SER A 99 -6.61 -3.72 22.23
CA SER A 99 -6.92 -5.11 21.87
C SER A 99 -6.20 -5.53 20.58
N VAL A 100 -6.06 -6.84 20.41
CA VAL A 100 -5.66 -7.50 19.16
C VAL A 100 -6.83 -8.19 18.45
N ASP A 101 -8.02 -8.17 19.06
CA ASP A 101 -9.22 -8.80 18.52
C ASP A 101 -9.86 -7.93 17.45
N MET A 102 -10.06 -8.47 16.25
CA MET A 102 -10.62 -7.75 15.09
C MET A 102 -11.99 -7.13 15.36
N ASP A 103 -12.81 -7.77 16.20
CA ASP A 103 -14.15 -7.28 16.55
C ASP A 103 -14.12 -6.04 17.47
N ARG A 104 -12.95 -5.67 17.97
CA ARG A 104 -12.76 -4.51 18.84
C ARG A 104 -12.29 -3.26 18.09
N PHE A 105 -12.00 -3.37 16.80
CA PHE A 105 -11.53 -2.23 16.01
C PHE A 105 -12.70 -1.44 15.45
N ASP A 106 -12.67 -0.13 15.66
CA ASP A 106 -13.64 0.78 15.05
C ASP A 106 -13.28 1.04 13.58
N THR A 107 -13.75 0.15 12.71
CA THR A 107 -13.49 0.23 11.27
C THR A 107 -14.10 1.45 10.58
N LYS A 108 -14.89 2.26 11.30
CA LYS A 108 -15.38 3.56 10.84
C LYS A 108 -14.34 4.68 11.03
N THR A 109 -13.16 4.35 11.50
CA THR A 109 -12.01 5.25 11.64
C THR A 109 -10.81 4.72 10.85
N VAL A 110 -9.90 5.63 10.46
CA VAL A 110 -8.68 5.27 9.70
C VAL A 110 -7.83 4.27 10.49
N VAL A 111 -7.58 4.55 11.77
CA VAL A 111 -6.77 3.70 12.64
C VAL A 111 -7.39 2.32 12.80
N GLY A 112 -8.68 2.24 13.12
CA GLY A 112 -9.36 0.95 13.28
C GLY A 112 -9.43 0.15 11.99
N ALA A 113 -9.55 0.82 10.83
CA ALA A 113 -9.51 0.17 9.53
C ALA A 113 -8.11 -0.40 9.21
N VAL A 114 -7.03 0.36 9.50
CA VAL A 114 -5.64 -0.11 9.32
C VAL A 114 -5.36 -1.31 10.24
N GLU A 115 -5.74 -1.24 11.53
CA GLU A 115 -5.57 -2.34 12.47
C GLU A 115 -6.34 -3.59 12.03
N TYR A 116 -7.59 -3.41 11.56
CA TYR A 116 -8.39 -4.51 11.04
C TYR A 116 -7.73 -5.19 9.84
N ILE A 117 -7.26 -4.40 8.86
CA ILE A 117 -6.61 -4.91 7.65
C ILE A 117 -5.32 -5.65 8.02
N ALA A 118 -4.51 -5.10 8.92
CA ALA A 118 -3.27 -5.72 9.37
C ALA A 118 -3.53 -7.06 10.07
N ALA A 119 -4.46 -7.10 11.03
CA ALA A 119 -4.84 -8.31 11.74
C ALA A 119 -5.43 -9.37 10.80
N TYR A 120 -6.34 -8.96 9.89
CA TYR A 120 -6.98 -9.87 8.95
C TYR A 120 -5.97 -10.49 8.00
N ALA A 121 -5.12 -9.67 7.35
CA ALA A 121 -4.14 -10.14 6.39
C ALA A 121 -3.13 -11.10 7.03
N GLY A 122 -2.62 -10.77 8.22
CA GLY A 122 -1.74 -11.65 8.98
C GLY A 122 -2.39 -12.98 9.35
N ALA A 123 -3.63 -12.96 9.81
CA ALA A 123 -4.36 -14.18 10.21
C ALA A 123 -4.75 -15.07 9.03
N VAL A 124 -5.06 -14.48 7.87
CA VAL A 124 -5.55 -15.22 6.68
C VAL A 124 -4.41 -15.81 5.87
N TRP A 125 -3.35 -15.02 5.61
CA TRP A 125 -2.29 -15.43 4.67
C TRP A 125 -0.96 -15.78 5.34
N ASP A 126 -0.79 -15.47 6.63
CA ASP A 126 0.47 -15.72 7.36
C ASP A 126 1.71 -15.27 6.56
N CYS A 127 1.65 -14.06 6.04
CA CYS A 127 2.69 -13.47 5.20
C CYS A 127 3.07 -12.07 5.70
N PRO A 128 4.21 -11.50 5.28
CA PRO A 128 4.54 -10.11 5.53
C PRO A 128 3.41 -9.17 5.11
N VAL A 129 2.97 -8.31 6.03
CA VAL A 129 2.00 -7.25 5.79
C VAL A 129 2.72 -5.93 5.63
N VAL A 130 2.47 -5.26 4.53
CA VAL A 130 3.11 -4.01 4.16
C VAL A 130 2.07 -2.92 3.96
N PHE A 131 2.30 -1.73 4.50
CA PHE A 131 1.59 -0.54 4.10
C PHE A 131 2.55 0.41 3.38
N TYR A 132 2.07 1.12 2.36
CA TYR A 132 2.87 2.15 1.72
C TYR A 132 2.17 3.50 1.75
N THR A 133 2.96 4.56 1.81
CA THR A 133 2.50 5.95 1.77
C THR A 133 2.70 6.54 0.37
N ASN A 134 2.00 7.62 0.05
CA ASN A 134 2.34 8.45 -1.10
C ASN A 134 3.61 9.27 -0.83
N PRO A 135 4.31 9.75 -1.86
CA PRO A 135 5.28 10.82 -1.72
C PRO A 135 4.64 12.06 -1.11
N ARG A 136 5.44 12.94 -0.53
CA ARG A 136 4.95 14.13 0.17
C ARG A 136 4.20 15.08 -0.78
N TYR A 137 3.00 15.46 -0.35
CA TYR A 137 2.18 16.51 -0.93
C TYR A 137 1.57 17.36 0.20
N GLU A 138 0.93 18.47 -0.13
CA GLU A 138 0.35 19.35 0.90
C GLU A 138 -0.92 18.76 1.51
N SER A 139 -0.79 18.13 2.68
CA SER A 139 -1.92 17.57 3.44
C SER A 139 -1.53 17.31 4.90
N GLU A 140 -2.04 18.13 5.80
CA GLU A 140 -1.88 17.90 7.25
C GLU A 140 -2.60 16.62 7.71
N GLU A 141 -3.74 16.29 7.10
CA GLU A 141 -4.49 15.08 7.45
C GLU A 141 -3.71 13.83 7.11
N TYR A 142 -3.08 13.81 5.92
CA TYR A 142 -2.26 12.67 5.52
C TYR A 142 -1.00 12.53 6.37
N ASP A 143 -0.38 13.65 6.75
CA ASP A 143 0.77 13.65 7.66
C ASP A 143 0.41 13.00 9.02
N ARG A 144 -0.76 13.34 9.58
CA ARG A 144 -1.28 12.70 10.80
C ARG A 144 -1.53 11.21 10.62
N MET A 145 -2.08 10.82 9.46
CA MET A 145 -2.30 9.39 9.13
C MET A 145 -0.99 8.62 9.05
N VAL A 146 0.04 9.19 8.43
CA VAL A 146 1.38 8.57 8.36
C VAL A 146 1.98 8.38 9.75
N ALA A 147 1.91 9.42 10.61
CA ALA A 147 2.39 9.31 11.99
C ALA A 147 1.67 8.20 12.79
N LEU A 148 0.35 8.06 12.59
CA LEU A 148 -0.44 6.99 13.21
C LEU A 148 -0.09 5.62 12.64
N LEU A 149 0.15 5.51 11.32
CA LEU A 149 0.56 4.27 10.67
C LEU A 149 1.86 3.71 11.29
N HIS A 150 2.85 4.54 11.54
CA HIS A 150 4.10 4.10 12.19
C HIS A 150 3.86 3.54 13.61
N ARG A 151 2.94 4.15 14.37
CA ARG A 151 2.57 3.65 15.69
C ARG A 151 1.83 2.31 15.62
N ILE A 152 0.96 2.14 14.63
CA ILE A 152 0.26 0.88 14.35
C ILE A 152 1.28 -0.18 13.90
N ALA A 153 2.24 0.19 13.07
CA ALA A 153 3.27 -0.71 12.57
C ALA A 153 4.10 -1.32 13.71
N ALA A 154 4.44 -0.52 14.72
CA ALA A 154 5.14 -1.00 15.91
C ALA A 154 4.33 -2.02 16.72
N LYS A 155 2.97 -1.86 16.78
CA LYS A 155 2.08 -2.79 17.46
C LYS A 155 1.93 -4.12 16.71
N TRP A 156 1.77 -4.05 15.39
CA TRP A 156 1.40 -5.19 14.54
C TRP A 156 2.58 -5.86 13.84
N ASN A 157 3.80 -5.37 14.05
CA ASN A 157 5.00 -5.84 13.35
C ASN A 157 4.81 -5.86 11.82
N ILE A 158 4.17 -4.82 11.29
CA ILE A 158 4.00 -4.62 9.85
C ILE A 158 5.08 -3.69 9.30
N THR A 159 5.40 -3.85 8.03
CA THR A 159 6.38 -3.00 7.36
C THR A 159 5.69 -1.77 6.77
N VAL A 160 6.33 -0.60 6.89
CA VAL A 160 5.91 0.63 6.22
C VAL A 160 6.93 1.00 5.16
N ILE A 161 6.49 1.05 3.89
CA ILE A 161 7.26 1.67 2.81
C ILE A 161 6.90 3.15 2.82
N ASP A 162 7.74 3.94 3.49
CA ASP A 162 7.46 5.33 3.82
C ASP A 162 8.04 6.30 2.79
N MET A 163 7.34 6.45 1.66
CA MET A 163 7.69 7.46 0.65
C MET A 163 7.39 8.88 1.11
N TRP A 164 6.49 9.08 2.09
CA TRP A 164 6.12 10.39 2.60
C TRP A 164 7.28 11.11 3.28
N ASN A 165 8.04 10.39 4.09
CA ASN A 165 9.16 10.94 4.84
C ASN A 165 10.52 10.73 4.15
N ASP A 166 10.56 10.03 3.00
CA ASP A 166 11.79 9.85 2.23
C ASP A 166 12.08 11.09 1.38
N ALA A 167 12.86 12.02 1.95
CA ALA A 167 13.22 13.26 1.28
C ALA A 167 14.06 13.03 0.00
N VAL A 168 14.85 11.95 -0.05
CA VAL A 168 15.65 11.62 -1.23
C VAL A 168 14.73 11.12 -2.35
N PHE A 169 13.81 10.23 -2.02
CA PHE A 169 12.81 9.75 -2.97
C PHE A 169 11.95 10.90 -3.52
N CYS A 170 11.42 11.75 -2.63
CA CYS A 170 10.58 12.88 -3.04
C CYS A 170 11.35 13.91 -3.90
N ALA A 171 12.64 14.12 -3.66
CA ALA A 171 13.45 15.06 -4.43
C ALA A 171 13.77 14.59 -5.87
N LEU A 172 13.50 13.33 -6.20
CA LEU A 172 13.69 12.79 -7.55
C LEU A 172 12.61 13.26 -8.53
N ASP A 173 11.41 13.61 -8.06
CA ASP A 173 10.33 14.15 -8.90
C ASP A 173 10.57 15.64 -9.15
N THR A 174 11.06 15.96 -10.34
CA THR A 174 11.28 17.34 -10.79
C THR A 174 10.31 17.69 -11.92
N ALA A 175 10.12 18.99 -12.17
CA ALA A 175 9.25 19.47 -13.24
C ALA A 175 9.65 18.96 -14.65
N GLU A 176 10.91 18.59 -14.83
CA GLU A 176 11.44 18.08 -16.10
C GLU A 176 11.02 16.64 -16.38
N GLN A 177 10.78 15.84 -15.33
CA GLN A 177 10.50 14.42 -15.48
C GLN A 177 9.03 14.11 -15.71
N ALA A 178 8.13 15.02 -15.30
CA ALA A 178 6.68 14.86 -15.43
C ALA A 178 6.17 13.49 -14.89
N TRP A 179 6.73 13.05 -13.76
CA TRP A 179 6.37 11.77 -13.16
C TRP A 179 5.03 11.80 -12.43
N MET A 180 4.56 12.99 -12.05
CA MET A 180 3.25 13.17 -11.43
C MET A 180 2.27 13.82 -12.42
N ALA A 181 1.06 13.29 -12.51
CA ALA A 181 -0.03 13.88 -13.28
C ALA A 181 -0.75 14.98 -12.47
N ASP A 182 -0.77 14.83 -11.17
CA ASP A 182 -1.24 15.78 -10.17
C ASP A 182 -0.46 15.55 -8.85
N SER A 183 -0.86 16.18 -7.76
CA SER A 183 -0.15 16.05 -6.47
C SER A 183 -0.19 14.64 -5.85
N ILE A 184 -1.01 13.72 -6.37
CA ILE A 184 -1.27 12.40 -5.78
C ILE A 184 -0.94 11.26 -6.75
N HIS A 185 -1.25 11.43 -8.05
CA HIS A 185 -1.26 10.34 -9.01
C HIS A 185 -0.04 10.36 -9.93
N PRO A 186 0.80 9.33 -9.89
CA PRO A 186 1.89 9.19 -10.85
C PRO A 186 1.40 8.96 -12.28
N THR A 187 2.14 9.51 -13.23
CA THR A 187 2.02 9.14 -14.65
C THR A 187 2.54 7.71 -14.86
N ARG A 188 2.36 7.16 -16.06
CA ARG A 188 2.93 5.86 -16.41
C ARG A 188 4.46 5.85 -16.28
N ALA A 189 5.12 6.93 -16.69
CA ALA A 189 6.58 7.07 -16.51
C ALA A 189 6.94 7.13 -15.03
N GLY A 190 6.21 7.87 -14.21
CA GLY A 190 6.41 7.95 -12.77
C GLY A 190 6.30 6.59 -12.08
N TYR A 191 5.31 5.77 -12.46
CA TYR A 191 5.24 4.40 -11.95
C TYR A 191 6.41 3.55 -12.39
N LEU A 192 6.77 3.58 -13.69
CA LEU A 192 7.77 2.68 -14.24
C LEU A 192 9.20 3.02 -13.78
N GLU A 193 9.56 4.30 -13.77
CA GLU A 193 10.94 4.77 -13.61
C GLU A 193 11.28 5.19 -12.18
N TRP A 194 10.28 5.61 -11.41
CA TRP A 194 10.46 6.15 -10.06
C TRP A 194 9.90 5.22 -8.97
N TRP A 195 8.60 4.88 -9.03
CA TRP A 195 7.95 4.07 -7.98
C TRP A 195 8.35 2.59 -8.02
N THR A 196 8.35 1.98 -9.20
CA THR A 196 8.61 0.53 -9.31
C THR A 196 9.97 0.13 -8.77
N PRO A 197 11.10 0.78 -9.14
CA PRO A 197 12.40 0.41 -8.57
C PRO A 197 12.46 0.56 -7.04
N TYR A 198 11.83 1.60 -6.50
CA TYR A 198 11.79 1.84 -5.06
C TYR A 198 10.99 0.77 -4.31
N MET A 199 9.80 0.48 -4.81
CA MET A 199 8.92 -0.55 -4.24
C MET A 199 9.53 -1.95 -4.35
N GLU A 200 10.13 -2.29 -5.50
CA GLU A 200 10.83 -3.56 -5.69
C GLU A 200 11.91 -3.78 -4.66
N LEU A 201 12.77 -2.79 -4.45
CA LEU A 201 13.87 -2.90 -3.50
C LEU A 201 13.37 -3.13 -2.08
N ALA A 202 12.32 -2.40 -1.68
CA ALA A 202 11.71 -2.56 -0.36
C ALA A 202 11.06 -3.95 -0.18
N LEU A 203 10.36 -4.45 -1.20
CA LEU A 203 9.72 -5.77 -1.15
C LEU A 203 10.75 -6.92 -1.21
N TRP A 204 11.87 -6.77 -1.92
CA TRP A 204 12.95 -7.76 -1.93
C TRP A 204 13.54 -7.96 -0.54
N ALA A 205 13.72 -6.87 0.21
CA ALA A 205 14.28 -6.93 1.56
C ALA A 205 13.43 -7.74 2.55
N LEU A 206 12.14 -7.97 2.26
CA LEU A 206 11.27 -8.78 3.11
C LEU A 206 11.44 -10.29 2.92
N LEU A 207 12.08 -10.71 1.83
CA LEU A 207 12.22 -12.12 1.45
C LEU A 207 13.66 -12.62 1.50
N THR A 208 14.60 -11.75 1.89
CA THR A 208 16.04 -12.06 2.05
C THR A 208 16.41 -12.11 3.52
#